data_e89b0ca0b1bd1fe728748725bf2376d4
#
_entry.id   e89b0ca0b1bd1fe728748725bf2376d4
#
_cell.length_a   1.000
_cell.length_b   1.000
_cell.length_c   1.000
_cell.angle_alpha   90.00
_cell.angle_beta   90.00
_cell.angle_gamma   90.00
#
_symmetry.space_group_name_H-M   'P 1'
#
loop_
_entity.id
_entity.type
_entity.pdbx_description
1 polymer ?
#
loop_
_entity_poly.entity_id
_entity_poly.type
_entity_poly.pdbx_seq_one_letter_code
_entity_poly.pdbx_strand_id
1 'polypeptide(L)'
;MYRYELHMHTKEGSACAVSLVEDMIKQYVKIGFSGAVVTNHFIRGNTCISRSLPWEQLIEQYSKAYTNGRKIAKELDFDLFFGIEEGYGNGKEFLAYGFEPEFLLSRPFLRNADLNIWAQEIHSVGGFIAYAHPFRDRDYITNPDEVPDISIVDGIEGYNRGNRDIENEKAIRVFGNEDTVITAGSDLHSTDFDSAYGIETQHRIRSNEELVKTLLERNFKVYL
;
A
#
# COMPACT_ATOMS: atom_id res chain seq x y z
N MET A 1 2.83 -18.90 -11.68
CA MET A 1 2.74 -18.13 -10.44
C MET A 1 2.84 -16.66 -10.79
N TYR A 2 2.07 -15.79 -10.14
CA TYR A 2 2.03 -14.36 -10.37
C TYR A 2 2.41 -13.66 -9.06
N ARG A 3 3.27 -12.64 -9.13
CA ARG A 3 3.76 -11.90 -7.95
C ARG A 3 3.26 -10.48 -7.99
N TYR A 4 2.81 -9.99 -6.84
CA TYR A 4 2.26 -8.64 -6.69
C TYR A 4 2.92 -7.92 -5.52
N GLU A 5 3.45 -6.74 -5.80
CA GLU A 5 3.91 -5.80 -4.77
C GLU A 5 2.70 -5.05 -4.21
N LEU A 6 2.58 -4.98 -2.90
CA LEU A 6 1.45 -4.33 -2.24
C LEU A 6 1.80 -2.98 -1.58
N HIS A 7 3.09 -2.60 -1.60
CA HIS A 7 3.57 -1.37 -0.96
C HIS A 7 4.69 -0.71 -1.77
N MET A 8 4.32 0.13 -2.73
CA MET A 8 5.24 0.78 -3.66
C MET A 8 5.09 2.30 -3.63
N HIS A 9 6.22 3.01 -3.50
CA HIS A 9 6.29 4.47 -3.58
C HIS A 9 6.90 4.95 -4.90
N THR A 10 6.47 6.14 -5.31
CA THR A 10 6.98 6.80 -6.52
C THR A 10 7.17 8.29 -6.30
N LYS A 11 8.08 8.89 -7.08
CA LYS A 11 8.43 10.30 -7.00
C LYS A 11 7.25 11.25 -7.22
N GLU A 12 6.22 10.79 -7.91
CA GLU A 12 5.03 11.60 -8.19
C GLU A 12 4.16 11.87 -6.97
N GLY A 13 4.23 11.03 -5.92
CA GLY A 13 3.37 11.14 -4.74
C GLY A 13 4.10 11.20 -3.41
N SER A 14 5.27 10.55 -3.29
CA SER A 14 6.02 10.44 -2.04
C SER A 14 7.30 11.28 -2.07
N ALA A 15 7.48 12.15 -1.09
CA ALA A 15 8.65 13.06 -1.02
C ALA A 15 9.98 12.32 -0.80
N CYS A 16 9.93 11.12 -0.23
CA CYS A 16 11.08 10.24 -0.02
C CYS A 16 11.42 9.37 -1.24
N ALA A 17 10.54 9.27 -2.23
CA ALA A 17 10.80 8.46 -3.42
C ALA A 17 11.58 9.25 -4.48
N VAL A 18 12.46 8.57 -5.20
CA VAL A 18 13.33 9.18 -6.21
C VAL A 18 13.06 8.69 -7.63
N SER A 19 12.38 7.55 -7.80
CA SER A 19 12.08 6.96 -9.11
C SER A 19 10.65 7.22 -9.53
N LEU A 20 10.46 7.43 -10.83
CA LEU A 20 9.13 7.58 -11.44
C LEU A 20 8.41 6.23 -11.48
N VAL A 21 7.07 6.26 -11.50
CA VAL A 21 6.25 5.05 -11.58
C VAL A 21 6.61 4.16 -12.77
N GLU A 22 6.91 4.76 -13.93
CA GLU A 22 7.30 4.01 -15.12
C GLU A 22 8.59 3.19 -14.93
N ASP A 23 9.58 3.77 -14.23
CA ASP A 23 10.84 3.10 -13.96
C ASP A 23 10.68 2.02 -12.90
N MET A 24 9.85 2.26 -11.88
CA MET A 24 9.48 1.26 -10.88
C MET A 24 8.80 0.05 -11.53
N ILE A 25 7.81 0.26 -12.41
CA ILE A 25 7.14 -0.83 -13.14
C ILE A 25 8.15 -1.64 -13.96
N LYS A 26 9.02 -0.99 -14.74
CA LYS A 26 10.06 -1.69 -15.53
C LYS A 26 10.96 -2.56 -14.65
N GLN A 27 11.35 -2.05 -13.47
CA GLN A 27 12.20 -2.79 -12.54
C GLN A 27 11.44 -3.98 -11.92
N TYR A 28 10.17 -3.83 -11.52
CA TYR A 28 9.36 -4.94 -11.04
C TYR A 28 9.15 -6.02 -12.11
N VAL A 29 8.87 -5.65 -13.35
CA VAL A 29 8.78 -6.60 -14.48
C VAL A 29 10.11 -7.35 -14.65
N LYS A 30 11.24 -6.66 -14.61
CA LYS A 30 12.59 -7.24 -14.76
C LYS A 30 12.87 -8.33 -13.70
N ILE A 31 12.39 -8.15 -12.47
CA ILE A 31 12.56 -9.13 -11.39
C ILE A 31 11.41 -10.14 -11.28
N GLY A 32 10.48 -10.15 -12.25
CA GLY A 32 9.45 -11.18 -12.40
C GLY A 32 8.16 -10.93 -11.62
N PHE A 33 7.86 -9.69 -11.26
CA PHE A 33 6.54 -9.32 -10.73
C PHE A 33 5.53 -9.13 -11.86
N SER A 34 4.29 -9.47 -11.57
CA SER A 34 3.17 -9.39 -12.52
C SER A 34 2.30 -8.15 -12.31
N GLY A 35 2.41 -7.53 -11.15
CA GLY A 35 1.66 -6.31 -10.82
C GLY A 35 2.13 -5.65 -9.53
N ALA A 36 1.61 -4.45 -9.29
CA ALA A 36 1.85 -3.70 -8.07
C ALA A 36 0.68 -2.79 -7.71
N VAL A 37 0.56 -2.48 -6.43
CA VAL A 37 -0.30 -1.39 -5.94
C VAL A 37 0.58 -0.16 -5.71
N VAL A 38 0.22 0.98 -6.32
CA VAL A 38 0.86 2.27 -6.04
C VAL A 38 0.27 2.83 -4.75
N THR A 39 1.05 2.83 -3.68
CA THR A 39 0.65 3.24 -2.33
C THR A 39 1.45 4.44 -1.84
N ASN A 40 1.56 5.47 -2.66
CA ASN A 40 2.24 6.69 -2.25
C ASN A 40 1.69 7.23 -0.92
N HIS A 41 2.54 7.94 -0.17
CA HIS A 41 2.10 8.64 1.03
C HIS A 41 1.00 9.66 0.69
N PHE A 42 -0.09 9.57 1.44
CA PHE A 42 -1.22 10.48 1.30
C PHE A 42 -1.07 11.69 2.24
N ILE A 43 -2.15 12.26 2.74
CA ILE A 43 -2.16 13.60 3.37
C ILE A 43 -1.33 13.65 4.66
N ARG A 44 -1.40 12.64 5.52
CA ARG A 44 -0.70 12.62 6.82
C ARG A 44 0.66 11.92 6.77
N GLY A 45 0.97 11.29 5.64
CA GLY A 45 2.27 10.69 5.38
C GLY A 45 3.28 11.68 4.76
N ASN A 46 4.42 11.20 4.32
CA ASN A 46 5.50 11.99 3.70
C ASN A 46 5.21 12.28 2.20
N THR A 47 4.05 12.87 1.91
CA THR A 47 3.65 13.24 0.55
C THR A 47 4.44 14.44 0.01
N CYS A 48 4.73 14.44 -1.30
CA CYS A 48 5.26 15.62 -2.00
C CYS A 48 4.15 16.58 -2.49
N ILE A 49 2.89 16.21 -2.32
CA ILE A 49 1.75 16.99 -2.80
C ILE A 49 1.34 18.00 -1.74
N SER A 50 1.10 19.25 -2.18
CA SER A 50 0.71 20.32 -1.25
C SER A 50 -0.63 20.04 -0.59
N ARG A 51 -0.62 20.00 0.74
CA ARG A 51 -1.83 19.81 1.56
C ARG A 51 -2.80 20.98 1.51
N SER A 52 -2.37 22.15 1.01
CA SER A 52 -3.20 23.36 0.88
C SER A 52 -4.07 23.39 -0.38
N LEU A 53 -3.87 22.44 -1.30
CA LEU A 53 -4.67 22.36 -2.53
C LEU A 53 -6.15 22.08 -2.23
N PRO A 54 -7.07 22.61 -3.05
CA PRO A 54 -8.44 22.14 -3.10
C PRO A 54 -8.47 20.61 -3.28
N TRP A 55 -9.48 19.94 -2.70
CA TRP A 55 -9.53 18.48 -2.67
C TRP A 55 -9.39 17.84 -4.06
N GLU A 56 -10.15 18.31 -5.02
CA GLU A 56 -10.12 17.77 -6.39
C GLU A 56 -8.72 17.86 -7.02
N GLN A 57 -8.05 19.01 -6.87
CA GLN A 57 -6.70 19.19 -7.40
C GLN A 57 -5.66 18.32 -6.65
N LEU A 58 -5.84 18.11 -5.34
CA LEU A 58 -5.00 17.23 -4.56
C LEU A 58 -5.12 15.80 -5.06
N ILE A 59 -6.35 15.31 -5.24
CA ILE A 59 -6.58 13.94 -5.73
C ILE A 59 -6.10 13.78 -7.17
N GLU A 60 -6.31 14.78 -8.03
CA GLU A 60 -5.77 14.76 -9.39
C GLU A 60 -4.24 14.60 -9.40
N GLN A 61 -3.53 15.38 -8.55
CA GLN A 61 -2.08 15.28 -8.45
C GLN A 61 -1.63 13.95 -7.84
N TYR A 62 -2.31 13.48 -6.79
CA TYR A 62 -2.02 12.21 -6.14
C TYR A 62 -2.16 11.02 -7.11
N SER A 63 -3.18 11.06 -7.94
CA SER A 63 -3.48 9.98 -8.90
C SER A 63 -2.52 9.95 -10.10
N LYS A 64 -1.64 10.94 -10.28
CA LYS A 64 -0.73 11.01 -11.45
C LYS A 64 0.18 9.81 -11.58
N ALA A 65 0.70 9.26 -10.49
CA ALA A 65 1.52 8.06 -10.53
C ALA A 65 0.75 6.90 -11.17
N TYR A 66 -0.44 6.64 -10.67
CA TYR A 66 -1.30 5.58 -11.20
C TYR A 66 -1.70 5.85 -12.66
N THR A 67 -2.17 7.05 -12.97
CA THR A 67 -2.62 7.42 -14.31
C THR A 67 -1.49 7.33 -15.35
N ASN A 68 -0.31 7.83 -15.00
CA ASN A 68 0.88 7.77 -15.87
C ASN A 68 1.37 6.32 -16.03
N GLY A 69 1.38 5.56 -14.94
CA GLY A 69 1.82 4.16 -14.93
C GLY A 69 0.95 3.23 -15.77
N ARG A 70 -0.36 3.51 -15.92
CA ARG A 70 -1.30 2.64 -16.65
C ARG A 70 -0.87 2.37 -18.09
N LYS A 71 -0.25 3.34 -18.77
CA LYS A 71 0.17 3.16 -20.17
C LYS A 71 1.30 2.14 -20.26
N ILE A 72 2.38 2.36 -19.53
CA ILE A 72 3.53 1.44 -19.53
C ILE A 72 3.17 0.07 -18.94
N ALA A 73 2.32 0.02 -17.92
CA ALA A 73 1.81 -1.21 -17.35
C ALA A 73 1.10 -2.06 -18.42
N LYS A 74 0.23 -1.44 -19.21
CA LYS A 74 -0.43 -2.12 -20.33
C LYS A 74 0.55 -2.62 -21.40
N GLU A 75 1.56 -1.82 -21.76
CA GLU A 75 2.58 -2.18 -22.74
C GLU A 75 3.44 -3.39 -22.27
N LEU A 76 3.69 -3.48 -20.97
CA LEU A 76 4.50 -4.53 -20.36
C LEU A 76 3.68 -5.72 -19.81
N ASP A 77 2.37 -5.76 -20.07
CA ASP A 77 1.45 -6.77 -19.51
C ASP A 77 1.54 -6.87 -17.97
N PHE A 78 1.61 -5.70 -17.30
CA PHE A 78 1.74 -5.55 -15.85
C PHE A 78 0.44 -5.04 -15.25
N ASP A 79 -0.03 -5.64 -14.16
CA ASP A 79 -1.28 -5.28 -13.49
C ASP A 79 -1.00 -4.17 -12.45
N LEU A 80 -1.43 -2.96 -12.73
CA LEU A 80 -1.23 -1.80 -11.86
C LEU A 80 -2.52 -1.43 -11.14
N PHE A 81 -2.46 -1.33 -9.82
CA PHE A 81 -3.59 -0.99 -8.95
C PHE A 81 -3.34 0.34 -8.24
N PHE A 82 -4.42 1.03 -7.93
CA PHE A 82 -4.41 2.24 -7.13
C PHE A 82 -4.56 1.93 -5.65
N GLY A 83 -3.80 2.62 -4.81
CA GLY A 83 -3.88 2.53 -3.36
C GLY A 83 -3.35 3.79 -2.70
N ILE A 84 -3.33 3.78 -1.38
CA ILE A 84 -2.77 4.83 -0.54
C ILE A 84 -1.97 4.22 0.61
N GLU A 85 -0.98 4.97 1.09
CA GLU A 85 -0.46 4.85 2.44
C GLU A 85 -0.79 6.14 3.19
N GLU A 86 -1.54 6.02 4.30
CA GLU A 86 -2.02 7.18 5.07
C GLU A 86 -1.70 7.05 6.54
N GLY A 87 -1.31 8.17 7.16
CA GLY A 87 -1.03 8.24 8.58
C GLY A 87 -2.29 8.26 9.44
N TYR A 88 -2.31 7.46 10.53
CA TYR A 88 -3.42 7.48 11.49
C TYR A 88 -3.03 8.04 12.87
N GLY A 89 -1.78 8.44 13.04
CA GLY A 89 -1.27 9.06 14.25
C GLY A 89 0.02 8.41 14.76
N ASN A 90 0.75 9.11 15.63
CA ASN A 90 1.98 8.64 16.26
C ASN A 90 3.08 8.20 15.26
N GLY A 91 3.05 8.69 14.01
CA GLY A 91 3.95 8.26 12.94
C GLY A 91 3.60 6.89 12.34
N LYS A 92 2.46 6.31 12.69
CA LYS A 92 1.99 5.02 12.18
C LYS A 92 1.07 5.21 10.99
N GLU A 93 1.07 4.23 10.08
CA GLU A 93 0.42 4.30 8.77
C GLU A 93 -0.39 3.04 8.47
N PHE A 94 -1.36 3.17 7.59
CA PHE A 94 -2.13 2.06 7.02
C PHE A 94 -2.06 2.09 5.49
N LEU A 95 -2.18 0.93 4.90
CA LEU A 95 -2.36 0.72 3.47
C LEU A 95 -3.84 0.51 3.16
N ALA A 96 -4.31 1.09 2.07
CA ALA A 96 -5.65 0.80 1.58
C ALA A 96 -5.69 0.72 0.06
N TYR A 97 -6.42 -0.26 -0.47
CA TYR A 97 -6.58 -0.51 -1.89
C TYR A 97 -7.87 -1.28 -2.20
N GLY A 98 -8.11 -1.53 -3.48
CA GLY A 98 -9.36 -2.14 -3.95
C GLY A 98 -10.37 -1.11 -4.45
N PHE A 99 -9.92 0.11 -4.76
CA PHE A 99 -10.74 1.20 -5.28
C PHE A 99 -9.97 2.02 -6.33
N GLU A 100 -10.69 2.85 -7.07
CA GLU A 100 -10.13 3.79 -8.05
C GLU A 100 -10.04 5.21 -7.46
N PRO A 101 -9.31 6.15 -8.10
CA PRO A 101 -9.17 7.54 -7.61
C PRO A 101 -10.51 8.26 -7.34
N GLU A 102 -11.57 7.90 -8.04
CA GLU A 102 -12.93 8.46 -7.88
C GLU A 102 -13.51 8.22 -6.48
N PHE A 103 -13.06 7.15 -5.81
CA PHE A 103 -13.39 6.91 -4.41
C PHE A 103 -12.97 8.09 -3.52
N LEU A 104 -11.71 8.52 -3.65
CA LEU A 104 -11.19 9.67 -2.91
C LEU A 104 -11.85 10.96 -3.36
N LEU A 105 -12.00 11.16 -4.68
CA LEU A 105 -12.55 12.37 -5.27
C LEU A 105 -13.94 12.70 -4.72
N SER A 106 -14.77 11.68 -4.53
CA SER A 106 -16.14 11.82 -4.01
C SER A 106 -16.23 12.01 -2.48
N ARG A 107 -15.10 11.97 -1.75
CA ARG A 107 -15.06 11.94 -0.27
C ARG A 107 -14.14 12.99 0.34
N PRO A 108 -14.40 14.31 0.13
CA PRO A 108 -13.50 15.35 0.61
C PRO A 108 -13.37 15.40 2.15
N PHE A 109 -14.32 14.82 2.88
CA PHE A 109 -14.27 14.72 4.35
C PHE A 109 -13.15 13.80 4.85
N LEU A 110 -12.64 12.86 4.02
CA LEU A 110 -11.53 11.99 4.34
C LEU A 110 -10.22 12.76 4.63
N ARG A 111 -10.11 13.99 4.17
CA ARG A 111 -8.98 14.88 4.52
C ARG A 111 -8.71 14.94 6.03
N ASN A 112 -9.76 14.90 6.85
CA ASN A 112 -9.68 15.04 8.30
C ASN A 112 -10.19 13.79 9.05
N ALA A 113 -10.44 12.73 8.34
CA ALA A 113 -10.99 11.49 8.92
C ALA A 113 -9.97 10.78 9.82
N ASP A 114 -10.46 10.16 10.87
CA ASP A 114 -9.69 9.19 11.64
C ASP A 114 -9.70 7.80 10.98
N LEU A 115 -8.96 6.86 11.56
CA LEU A 115 -8.82 5.50 11.03
C LEU A 115 -10.16 4.76 10.94
N ASN A 116 -11.08 4.95 11.91
CA ASN A 116 -12.37 4.27 11.89
C ASN A 116 -13.24 4.73 10.72
N ILE A 117 -13.24 6.05 10.44
CA ILE A 117 -13.95 6.61 9.28
C ILE A 117 -13.32 6.10 7.98
N TRP A 118 -11.98 6.08 7.89
CA TRP A 118 -11.29 5.51 6.74
C TRP A 118 -11.69 4.05 6.50
N ALA A 119 -11.64 3.21 7.54
CA ALA A 119 -12.00 1.80 7.43
C ALA A 119 -13.45 1.60 6.98
N GLN A 120 -14.40 2.33 7.58
CA GLN A 120 -15.81 2.28 7.18
C GLN A 120 -16.03 2.65 5.71
N GLU A 121 -15.38 3.71 5.24
CA GLU A 121 -15.53 4.17 3.85
C GLU A 121 -14.88 3.20 2.85
N ILE A 122 -13.70 2.65 3.16
CA ILE A 122 -13.03 1.64 2.35
C ILE A 122 -13.89 0.38 2.27
N HIS A 123 -14.41 -0.12 3.39
CA HIS A 123 -15.29 -1.29 3.43
C HIS A 123 -16.61 -1.04 2.67
N SER A 124 -17.13 0.20 2.69
CA SER A 124 -18.38 0.55 1.98
C SER A 124 -18.32 0.33 0.48
N VAL A 125 -17.12 0.31 -0.09
CA VAL A 125 -16.87 0.08 -1.53
C VAL A 125 -16.23 -1.29 -1.80
N GLY A 126 -16.13 -2.15 -0.79
CA GLY A 126 -15.51 -3.46 -0.91
C GLY A 126 -13.99 -3.40 -1.05
N GLY A 127 -13.35 -2.36 -0.52
CA GLY A 127 -11.90 -2.22 -0.47
C GLY A 127 -11.27 -3.01 0.69
N PHE A 128 -9.94 -3.01 0.75
CA PHE A 128 -9.12 -3.65 1.77
C PHE A 128 -8.28 -2.62 2.50
N ILE A 129 -8.17 -2.75 3.82
CA ILE A 129 -7.35 -1.89 4.66
C ILE A 129 -6.45 -2.74 5.59
N ALA A 130 -5.19 -2.36 5.72
CA ALA A 130 -4.23 -3.07 6.58
C ALA A 130 -3.27 -2.09 7.28
N TYR A 131 -2.85 -2.41 8.50
CA TYR A 131 -1.76 -1.65 9.12
C TYR A 131 -0.46 -1.86 8.34
N ALA A 132 0.16 -0.77 7.90
CA ALA A 132 1.49 -0.77 7.34
C ALA A 132 2.53 -0.99 8.44
N HIS A 133 3.50 -1.90 8.20
CA HIS A 133 4.67 -2.13 9.08
C HIS A 133 4.44 -1.82 10.58
N PRO A 134 3.49 -2.49 11.27
CA PRO A 134 2.87 -2.06 12.53
C PRO A 134 3.83 -1.88 13.71
N PHE A 135 5.00 -2.52 13.66
CA PHE A 135 6.04 -2.44 14.71
C PHE A 135 7.35 -1.81 14.21
N ARG A 136 7.30 -1.07 13.10
CA ARG A 136 8.45 -0.27 12.66
C ARG A 136 8.88 0.68 13.78
N ASP A 137 10.18 0.73 14.04
CA ASP A 137 10.78 1.60 15.07
C ASP A 137 11.75 2.58 14.39
N ARG A 138 11.34 3.82 14.32
CA ARG A 138 12.06 4.96 13.76
C ARG A 138 11.81 6.20 14.60
N ASP A 139 12.69 7.17 14.52
CA ASP A 139 12.67 8.40 15.35
C ASP A 139 11.34 9.19 15.23
N TYR A 140 10.64 9.08 14.13
CA TYR A 140 9.35 9.76 13.90
C TYR A 140 8.14 8.99 14.47
N ILE A 141 8.33 7.77 14.99
CA ILE A 141 7.25 6.96 15.57
C ILE A 141 7.30 7.09 17.09
N THR A 142 6.23 7.66 17.67
CA THR A 142 6.21 7.97 19.10
C THR A 142 6.14 6.73 19.99
N ASN A 143 5.39 5.70 19.57
CA ASN A 143 5.18 4.48 20.34
C ASN A 143 5.26 3.24 19.42
N PRO A 144 6.49 2.80 19.08
CA PRO A 144 6.68 1.70 18.13
C PRO A 144 6.15 0.36 18.67
N ASP A 145 6.07 0.20 19.98
CA ASP A 145 5.64 -1.04 20.64
C ASP A 145 4.12 -1.15 20.83
N GLU A 146 3.37 -0.09 20.56
CA GLU A 146 1.91 -0.07 20.67
C GLU A 146 1.29 -1.09 19.72
N VAL A 147 0.50 -2.00 20.29
CA VAL A 147 -0.25 -3.00 19.50
C VAL A 147 -1.51 -2.32 18.97
N PRO A 148 -1.68 -2.21 17.64
CA PRO A 148 -2.88 -1.59 17.07
C PRO A 148 -4.11 -2.51 17.23
N ASP A 149 -5.28 -1.90 17.27
CA ASP A 149 -6.56 -2.63 17.34
C ASP A 149 -6.89 -3.27 15.98
N ILE A 150 -6.66 -4.56 15.87
CA ILE A 150 -6.86 -5.32 14.63
C ILE A 150 -8.34 -5.38 14.19
N SER A 151 -9.28 -5.12 15.09
CA SER A 151 -10.71 -5.16 14.74
C SER A 151 -11.17 -4.04 13.80
N ILE A 152 -10.31 -3.03 13.59
CA ILE A 152 -10.61 -1.88 12.71
C ILE A 152 -10.27 -2.18 11.24
N VAL A 153 -9.30 -3.08 10.99
CA VAL A 153 -8.72 -3.34 9.68
C VAL A 153 -8.84 -4.81 9.29
N ASP A 154 -8.65 -5.14 8.01
CA ASP A 154 -8.73 -6.52 7.51
C ASP A 154 -7.45 -7.30 7.75
N GLY A 155 -6.31 -6.60 7.85
CA GLY A 155 -5.02 -7.27 7.94
C GLY A 155 -3.88 -6.37 8.40
N ILE A 156 -2.68 -6.93 8.32
CA ILE A 156 -1.43 -6.22 8.57
C ILE A 156 -0.41 -6.53 7.46
N GLU A 157 0.49 -5.61 7.22
CA GLU A 157 1.74 -5.88 6.54
C GLU A 157 2.72 -6.51 7.55
N GLY A 158 2.67 -7.84 7.64
CA GLY A 158 3.50 -8.60 8.59
C GLY A 158 4.96 -8.68 8.18
N TYR A 159 5.23 -8.56 6.87
CA TYR A 159 6.57 -8.52 6.31
C TYR A 159 6.74 -7.29 5.45
N ASN A 160 7.61 -6.39 5.89
CA ASN A 160 8.02 -5.22 5.11
C ASN A 160 9.53 -5.29 4.88
N ARG A 161 9.97 -5.17 3.61
CA ARG A 161 11.39 -5.25 3.26
C ARG A 161 12.22 -4.09 3.84
N GLY A 162 11.60 -2.93 4.05
CA GLY A 162 12.22 -1.76 4.66
C GLY A 162 12.36 -1.85 6.20
N ASN A 163 11.80 -2.89 6.83
CA ASN A 163 11.91 -3.14 8.27
C ASN A 163 13.21 -3.87 8.63
N ARG A 164 13.58 -3.81 9.91
CA ARG A 164 14.50 -4.77 10.51
C ARG A 164 13.77 -6.11 10.74
N ASP A 165 14.50 -7.22 10.68
CA ASP A 165 13.90 -8.55 10.86
C ASP A 165 13.09 -8.67 12.15
N ILE A 166 13.59 -8.11 13.25
CA ILE A 166 12.91 -8.14 14.56
C ILE A 166 11.56 -7.42 14.56
N GLU A 167 11.37 -6.42 13.70
CA GLU A 167 10.10 -5.70 13.55
C GLU A 167 9.06 -6.58 12.83
N ASN A 168 9.47 -7.30 11.79
CA ASN A 168 8.65 -8.28 11.07
C ASN A 168 8.34 -9.48 11.99
N GLU A 169 9.34 -10.04 12.67
CA GLU A 169 9.15 -11.13 13.62
C GLU A 169 8.15 -10.76 14.73
N LYS A 170 8.21 -9.52 15.21
CA LYS A 170 7.26 -9.02 16.20
C LYS A 170 5.84 -8.97 15.64
N ALA A 171 5.65 -8.48 14.41
CA ALA A 171 4.35 -8.45 13.76
C ALA A 171 3.74 -9.86 13.65
N ILE A 172 4.53 -10.83 13.20
CA ILE A 172 4.09 -12.22 13.10
C ILE A 172 3.83 -12.84 14.46
N ARG A 173 4.66 -12.57 15.47
CA ARG A 173 4.45 -13.08 16.85
C ARG A 173 3.15 -12.57 17.46
N VAL A 174 2.79 -11.31 17.21
CA VAL A 174 1.59 -10.69 17.79
C VAL A 174 0.34 -11.11 17.03
N PHE A 175 0.38 -11.11 15.69
CA PHE A 175 -0.82 -11.28 14.85
C PHE A 175 -0.87 -12.60 14.08
N GLY A 176 0.20 -13.37 14.03
CA GLY A 176 0.28 -14.57 13.19
C GLY A 176 -0.67 -15.71 13.59
N ASN A 177 -1.22 -15.68 14.80
CA ASN A 177 -2.21 -16.65 15.28
C ASN A 177 -3.64 -16.12 15.24
N GLU A 178 -3.82 -14.86 14.83
CA GLU A 178 -5.14 -14.22 14.72
C GLU A 178 -5.81 -14.59 13.39
N ASP A 179 -7.09 -14.37 13.31
CA ASP A 179 -7.83 -14.50 12.05
C ASP A 179 -7.61 -13.29 11.12
N THR A 180 -6.40 -12.80 11.11
CA THR A 180 -5.91 -11.60 10.44
C THR A 180 -5.25 -11.97 9.12
N VAL A 181 -5.46 -11.16 8.09
CA VAL A 181 -4.72 -11.30 6.81
C VAL A 181 -3.30 -10.78 7.01
N ILE A 182 -2.30 -11.62 6.76
CA ILE A 182 -0.89 -11.24 6.83
C ILE A 182 -0.37 -11.04 5.41
N THR A 183 -0.03 -9.80 5.06
CA THR A 183 0.55 -9.46 3.74
C THR A 183 2.05 -9.20 3.84
N ALA A 184 2.67 -9.00 2.68
CA ALA A 184 4.03 -8.50 2.55
C ALA A 184 4.10 -7.39 1.51
N GLY A 185 5.00 -6.45 1.74
CA GLY A 185 5.32 -5.37 0.80
C GLY A 185 6.78 -4.94 0.95
N SER A 186 7.28 -4.23 -0.05
CA SER A 186 8.69 -3.84 -0.05
C SER A 186 8.93 -2.43 0.49
N ASP A 187 7.96 -1.54 0.34
CA ASP A 187 8.12 -0.13 0.71
C ASP A 187 9.31 0.53 -0.03
N LEU A 188 9.45 0.17 -1.31
CA LEU A 188 10.55 0.63 -2.14
C LEU A 188 10.28 2.01 -2.74
N HIS A 189 11.33 2.85 -2.72
CA HIS A 189 11.30 4.26 -3.09
C HIS A 189 12.21 4.59 -4.29
N SER A 190 12.94 3.61 -4.78
CA SER A 190 13.86 3.74 -5.92
C SER A 190 13.93 2.44 -6.69
N THR A 191 14.52 2.49 -7.89
CA THR A 191 14.78 1.30 -8.72
C THR A 191 16.07 0.56 -8.35
N ASP A 192 16.73 0.96 -7.28
CA ASP A 192 17.98 0.34 -6.82
C ASP A 192 17.68 -0.90 -5.97
N PHE A 193 17.08 -1.91 -6.61
CA PHE A 193 16.80 -3.22 -5.99
C PHE A 193 16.84 -4.34 -7.04
N ASP A 194 17.19 -5.53 -6.58
CA ASP A 194 17.23 -6.78 -7.35
C ASP A 194 16.25 -7.83 -6.82
N SER A 195 15.61 -7.56 -5.69
CA SER A 195 14.56 -8.39 -5.07
C SER A 195 13.51 -7.51 -4.42
N ALA A 196 12.31 -8.03 -4.24
CA ALA A 196 11.20 -7.34 -3.61
C ALA A 196 10.32 -8.35 -2.85
N TYR A 197 9.60 -7.87 -1.83
CA TYR A 197 8.59 -8.62 -1.12
C TYR A 197 7.22 -8.40 -1.74
N GLY A 198 6.28 -9.26 -1.43
CA GLY A 198 4.91 -9.14 -1.89
C GLY A 198 4.10 -10.41 -1.65
N ILE A 199 3.13 -10.64 -2.49
CA ILE A 199 2.34 -11.87 -2.48
C ILE A 199 2.54 -12.65 -3.77
N GLU A 200 2.43 -13.98 -3.69
CA GLU A 200 2.45 -14.89 -4.85
C GLU A 200 1.13 -15.65 -4.95
N THR A 201 0.51 -15.63 -6.14
CA THR A 201 -0.78 -16.24 -6.42
C THR A 201 -0.69 -17.28 -7.54
N GLN A 202 -1.63 -18.23 -7.56
CA GLN A 202 -1.74 -19.20 -8.66
C GLN A 202 -2.43 -18.60 -9.89
N HIS A 203 -3.36 -17.68 -9.69
CA HIS A 203 -4.14 -17.01 -10.72
C HIS A 203 -3.74 -15.56 -10.83
N ARG A 204 -3.80 -15.02 -12.06
CA ARG A 204 -3.51 -13.61 -12.29
C ARG A 204 -4.65 -12.75 -11.75
N ILE A 205 -4.29 -11.68 -11.04
CA ILE A 205 -5.20 -10.66 -10.51
C ILE A 205 -5.31 -9.53 -11.55
N ARG A 206 -6.51 -9.23 -12.05
CA ARG A 206 -6.73 -8.24 -13.11
C ARG A 206 -7.65 -7.10 -12.74
N SER A 207 -8.24 -7.15 -11.55
CA SER A 207 -9.16 -6.11 -11.07
C SER A 207 -8.99 -5.87 -9.56
N ASN A 208 -9.46 -4.72 -9.10
CA ASN A 208 -9.51 -4.39 -7.68
C ASN A 208 -10.34 -5.42 -6.89
N GLU A 209 -11.46 -5.87 -7.44
CA GLU A 209 -12.30 -6.89 -6.81
C GLU A 209 -11.55 -8.23 -6.63
N GLU A 210 -10.83 -8.68 -7.68
CA GLU A 210 -10.02 -9.89 -7.59
C GLU A 210 -8.88 -9.73 -6.58
N LEU A 211 -8.24 -8.56 -6.50
CA LEU A 211 -7.20 -8.27 -5.52
C LEU A 211 -7.75 -8.41 -4.10
N VAL A 212 -8.81 -7.69 -3.79
CA VAL A 212 -9.43 -7.71 -2.46
C VAL A 212 -9.92 -9.11 -2.11
N LYS A 213 -10.60 -9.79 -3.03
CA LYS A 213 -11.06 -11.17 -2.83
C LYS A 213 -9.91 -12.11 -2.52
N THR A 214 -8.81 -12.00 -3.29
CA THR A 214 -7.61 -12.83 -3.08
C THR A 214 -7.03 -12.63 -1.67
N LEU A 215 -6.99 -11.39 -1.19
CA LEU A 215 -6.49 -11.05 0.13
C LEU A 215 -7.41 -11.56 1.24
N LEU A 216 -8.70 -11.27 1.18
CA LEU A 216 -9.67 -11.66 2.20
C LEU A 216 -9.85 -13.19 2.29
N GLU A 217 -9.82 -13.88 1.16
CA GLU A 217 -9.86 -15.36 1.10
C GLU A 217 -8.50 -16.01 1.39
N ARG A 218 -7.43 -15.21 1.56
CA ARG A 218 -6.04 -15.68 1.77
C ARG A 218 -5.54 -16.64 0.69
N ASN A 219 -5.99 -16.44 -0.56
CA ASN A 219 -5.63 -17.25 -1.71
C ASN A 219 -4.27 -16.84 -2.30
N PHE A 220 -3.28 -16.66 -1.44
CA PHE A 220 -1.91 -16.28 -1.79
C PHE A 220 -0.90 -16.88 -0.81
N LYS A 221 0.36 -16.77 -1.17
CA LYS A 221 1.51 -16.98 -0.28
C LYS A 221 2.27 -15.67 -0.15
N VAL A 222 2.83 -15.41 1.01
CA VAL A 222 3.82 -14.35 1.19
C VAL A 222 5.06 -14.70 0.35
N TYR A 223 5.57 -13.71 -0.38
CA TYR A 223 6.80 -13.80 -1.17
C TYR A 223 7.84 -12.83 -0.57
N LEU A 224 9.01 -13.37 -0.19
CA LEU A 224 10.09 -12.65 0.48
C LEU A 224 11.40 -12.71 -0.31
#